data_dc36fe63822b4eb879975c910506de3c
#
_entry.id   dc36fe63822b4eb879975c910506de3c
#
_cell.length_a   1.000
_cell.length_b   1.000
_cell.length_c   1.000
_cell.angle_alpha   90.00
_cell.angle_beta   90.00
_cell.angle_gamma   90.00
#
_symmetry.space_group_name_H-M   'P 1'
#
loop_
_entity.id
_entity.type
_entity.pdbx_description
1 polymer ?
#
loop_
_entity_poly.entity_id
_entity_poly.type
_entity_poly.pdbx_seq_one_letter_code
_entity_poly.pdbx_strand_id
1 'polypeptide(L)'
;MSVLVFEGPAGSGKTTRLFAAVAEHLTARPLAAGQRVLALTKMHGSRRRMNGKLIEVLGAGAKSECSTLNSFTNALVHRWKSLARTIRDPLPIETDFAGIADIAAQLLGHRSVVNWVAARHPLLVVDELQDLRGSELGVIKGLSNGIHVLCAADEYQDLDPVGPCESVEWARAAGNVVRLVQVHRTNVRGLLDAASALRTGTAVPLAGRGLSIVGVPTAALAAWKTGAAIAKATGSLAVISTSGPQAAPFVRETMAKVASGPFPWRKGGSETFGPFQVAWEADHRSEVAVSVELLGLDQPNRVVSADEIIANRADVPGELVAWVEHRRRLMGECTFSAERVRVEVERAHALRRGHGNGRAWRRTGLTVHGAKNREFDHVVVLWPFQVTSDQERRRRLLYNAITRAKQDCIVLVQDPNPRASRLASAPFR
;
A
#
# COMPACT_ATOMS: atom_id res chain seq x y z
N MET A 1 14.50 -12.51 24.15
CA MET A 1 13.35 -12.07 23.36
C MET A 1 13.59 -12.53 21.93
N SER A 2 12.57 -12.84 21.14
CA SER A 2 12.78 -13.50 19.85
C SER A 2 11.98 -12.77 18.77
N VAL A 3 12.59 -12.70 17.59
CA VAL A 3 11.93 -12.27 16.36
C VAL A 3 11.59 -13.52 15.57
N LEU A 4 10.35 -13.64 15.07
CA LEU A 4 9.91 -14.71 14.18
C LEU A 4 9.40 -14.09 12.88
N VAL A 5 9.96 -14.51 11.76
CA VAL A 5 9.71 -13.94 10.45
C VAL A 5 9.04 -14.97 9.54
N PHE A 6 7.91 -14.62 8.95
CA PHE A 6 7.26 -15.39 7.88
C PHE A 6 7.62 -14.76 6.53
N GLU A 7 8.53 -15.39 5.81
CA GLU A 7 9.01 -14.92 4.51
C GLU A 7 8.44 -15.79 3.38
N GLY A 8 8.01 -15.16 2.27
CA GLY A 8 7.53 -15.91 1.12
C GLY A 8 6.93 -15.02 0.03
N PRO A 9 6.59 -15.58 -1.14
CA PRO A 9 6.02 -14.83 -2.25
C PRO A 9 4.61 -14.32 -1.96
N ALA A 10 4.11 -13.45 -2.85
CA ALA A 10 2.73 -12.99 -2.80
C ALA A 10 1.75 -14.18 -2.82
N GLY A 11 0.79 -14.18 -1.90
CA GLY A 11 -0.21 -15.25 -1.81
C GLY A 11 0.26 -16.55 -1.18
N SER A 12 1.44 -16.61 -0.56
CA SER A 12 1.93 -17.80 0.15
C SER A 12 1.31 -18.00 1.54
N GLY A 13 0.34 -17.16 1.94
CA GLY A 13 -0.29 -17.29 3.24
C GLY A 13 0.50 -16.69 4.41
N LYS A 14 1.49 -15.80 4.14
CA LYS A 14 2.28 -15.14 5.20
C LYS A 14 1.43 -14.53 6.30
N THR A 15 0.47 -13.71 5.92
CA THR A 15 -0.44 -13.03 6.86
C THR A 15 -1.26 -14.05 7.65
N THR A 16 -1.78 -15.11 7.01
CA THR A 16 -2.51 -16.19 7.70
C THR A 16 -1.61 -16.90 8.71
N ARG A 17 -0.38 -17.24 8.33
CA ARG A 17 0.58 -17.90 9.22
C ARG A 17 1.04 -16.99 10.36
N LEU A 18 1.20 -15.68 10.07
CA LEU A 18 1.49 -14.66 11.08
C LEU A 18 0.41 -14.65 12.18
N PHE A 19 -0.87 -14.62 11.80
CA PHE A 19 -1.97 -14.62 12.77
C PHE A 19 -2.16 -15.96 13.49
N ALA A 20 -1.88 -17.09 12.83
CA ALA A 20 -1.81 -18.38 13.50
C ALA A 20 -0.74 -18.40 14.59
N ALA A 21 0.43 -17.82 14.31
CA ALA A 21 1.51 -17.69 15.30
C ALA A 21 1.14 -16.74 16.45
N VAL A 22 0.33 -15.71 16.22
CA VAL A 22 -0.24 -14.89 17.30
C VAL A 22 -1.10 -15.76 18.23
N ALA A 23 -2.00 -16.58 17.69
CA ALA A 23 -2.84 -17.47 18.48
C ALA A 23 -2.01 -18.50 19.27
N GLU A 24 -1.04 -19.14 18.61
CA GLU A 24 -0.11 -20.09 19.25
C GLU A 24 0.66 -19.44 20.41
N HIS A 25 1.20 -18.21 20.17
CA HIS A 25 1.93 -17.46 21.19
C HIS A 25 1.06 -17.14 22.41
N LEU A 26 -0.18 -16.68 22.18
CA LEU A 26 -1.09 -16.28 23.24
C LEU A 26 -1.70 -17.48 23.99
N THR A 27 -1.78 -18.64 23.36
CA THR A 27 -2.12 -19.90 24.03
C THR A 27 -1.00 -20.30 25.00
N ALA A 28 0.27 -20.18 24.58
CA ALA A 28 1.42 -20.50 25.42
C ALA A 28 1.72 -19.43 26.47
N ARG A 29 1.40 -18.17 26.18
CA ARG A 29 1.67 -17.00 27.04
C ARG A 29 0.47 -16.04 27.00
N PRO A 30 -0.57 -16.30 27.82
CA PRO A 30 -1.76 -15.45 27.86
C PRO A 30 -1.43 -14.03 28.31
N LEU A 31 -2.17 -13.06 27.77
CA LEU A 31 -2.03 -11.65 28.17
C LEU A 31 -2.51 -11.45 29.62
N ALA A 32 -1.71 -10.77 30.42
CA ALA A 32 -2.12 -10.33 31.73
C ALA A 32 -3.17 -9.21 31.68
N ALA A 33 -3.79 -8.90 32.80
CA ALA A 33 -4.73 -7.80 32.89
C ALA A 33 -4.09 -6.47 32.44
N GLY A 34 -4.76 -5.75 31.52
CA GLY A 34 -4.25 -4.50 30.96
C GLY A 34 -3.28 -4.64 29.79
N GLN A 35 -2.75 -5.84 29.52
CA GLN A 35 -1.89 -6.07 28.35
C GLN A 35 -2.69 -6.22 27.06
N ARG A 36 -2.05 -5.86 25.94
CA ARG A 36 -2.60 -5.92 24.59
C ARG A 36 -1.55 -6.36 23.58
N VAL A 37 -1.98 -6.98 22.50
CA VAL A 37 -1.14 -7.19 21.31
C VAL A 37 -1.00 -5.86 20.60
N LEU A 38 0.23 -5.42 20.35
CA LEU A 38 0.53 -4.25 19.51
C LEU A 38 0.66 -4.70 18.06
N ALA A 39 -0.10 -4.10 17.16
CA ALA A 39 0.02 -4.33 15.73
C ALA A 39 0.37 -3.03 15.01
N LEU A 40 1.50 -3.01 14.34
CA LEU A 40 1.99 -1.84 13.61
C LEU A 40 1.96 -2.05 12.12
N THR A 41 1.45 -1.06 11.38
CA THR A 41 1.38 -1.03 9.93
C THR A 41 1.89 0.30 9.39
N LYS A 42 2.39 0.31 8.16
CA LYS A 42 2.75 1.57 7.48
C LYS A 42 1.52 2.31 6.97
N MET A 43 0.49 1.61 6.51
CA MET A 43 -0.67 2.18 5.81
C MET A 43 -1.98 2.02 6.58
N HIS A 44 -2.84 3.05 6.55
CA HIS A 44 -4.16 3.02 7.18
C HIS A 44 -5.08 1.90 6.65
N GLY A 45 -5.02 1.58 5.35
CA GLY A 45 -5.79 0.48 4.76
C GLY A 45 -5.42 -0.89 5.32
N SER A 46 -4.13 -1.11 5.60
CA SER A 46 -3.62 -2.34 6.23
C SER A 46 -4.06 -2.46 7.69
N ARG A 47 -4.16 -1.32 8.42
CA ARG A 47 -4.61 -1.29 9.81
C ARG A 47 -5.98 -1.93 10.01
N ARG A 48 -6.96 -1.64 9.14
CA ARG A 48 -8.32 -2.22 9.27
C ARG A 48 -8.32 -3.72 9.07
N ARG A 49 -7.62 -4.20 8.03
CA ARG A 49 -7.52 -5.64 7.76
C ARG A 49 -6.83 -6.37 8.90
N MET A 50 -5.73 -5.80 9.40
CA MET A 50 -5.01 -6.36 10.54
C MET A 50 -5.86 -6.37 11.79
N ASN A 51 -6.59 -5.29 12.09
CA ASN A 51 -7.51 -5.24 13.22
C ASN A 51 -8.63 -6.28 13.09
N GLY A 52 -9.24 -6.43 11.89
CA GLY A 52 -10.24 -7.47 11.63
C GLY A 52 -9.70 -8.87 11.90
N LYS A 53 -8.49 -9.18 11.41
CA LYS A 53 -7.82 -10.46 11.65
C LYS A 53 -7.47 -10.70 13.12
N LEU A 54 -7.03 -9.66 13.83
CA LEU A 54 -6.80 -9.77 15.28
C LEU A 54 -8.08 -10.07 16.03
N ILE A 55 -9.20 -9.45 15.68
CA ILE A 55 -10.52 -9.74 16.29
C ILE A 55 -10.94 -11.18 16.00
N GLU A 56 -10.75 -11.69 14.77
CA GLU A 56 -11.04 -13.09 14.42
C GLU A 56 -10.24 -14.07 15.28
N VAL A 57 -8.95 -13.78 15.52
CA VAL A 57 -8.02 -14.65 16.27
C VAL A 57 -8.21 -14.54 17.77
N LEU A 58 -8.44 -13.32 18.28
CA LEU A 58 -8.51 -13.04 19.72
C LEU A 58 -9.92 -13.12 20.29
N GLY A 59 -10.95 -13.13 19.44
CA GLY A 59 -12.36 -13.09 19.82
C GLY A 59 -12.87 -11.68 20.14
N ALA A 60 -14.17 -11.56 20.43
CA ALA A 60 -14.88 -10.28 20.62
C ALA A 60 -14.39 -9.43 21.82
N GLY A 61 -13.65 -10.02 22.75
CA GLY A 61 -12.99 -9.32 23.87
C GLY A 61 -11.56 -8.89 23.57
N ALA A 62 -11.20 -8.75 22.31
CA ALA A 62 -9.84 -8.62 21.82
C ALA A 62 -9.02 -7.51 22.50
N LYS A 63 -7.99 -7.93 23.21
CA LYS A 63 -7.00 -7.05 23.81
C LYS A 63 -5.92 -6.74 22.78
N SER A 64 -6.27 -6.01 21.73
CA SER A 64 -5.31 -5.55 20.71
C SER A 64 -5.31 -4.04 20.56
N GLU A 65 -4.17 -3.48 20.15
CA GLU A 65 -3.99 -2.11 19.74
C GLU A 65 -3.36 -2.09 18.36
N CYS A 66 -4.15 -1.75 17.34
CA CYS A 66 -3.69 -1.67 15.97
C CYS A 66 -3.52 -0.21 15.57
N SER A 67 -2.28 0.18 15.29
CA SER A 67 -1.88 1.55 14.97
C SER A 67 -1.07 1.62 13.70
N THR A 68 -1.02 2.80 13.07
CA THR A 68 0.04 3.07 12.09
C THR A 68 1.33 3.37 12.84
N LEU A 69 2.47 3.09 12.19
CA LEU A 69 3.77 3.40 12.77
C LEU A 69 3.87 4.88 13.16
N ASN A 70 3.43 5.78 12.28
CA ASN A 70 3.44 7.22 12.55
C ASN A 70 2.58 7.60 13.77
N SER A 71 1.40 7.01 13.92
CA SER A 71 0.56 7.28 15.10
C SER A 71 1.20 6.77 16.39
N PHE A 72 1.84 5.60 16.33
CA PHE A 72 2.56 5.03 17.47
C PHE A 72 3.76 5.88 17.87
N THR A 73 4.61 6.27 16.91
CA THR A 73 5.81 7.09 17.16
C THR A 73 5.45 8.47 17.72
N ASN A 74 4.43 9.12 17.17
CA ASN A 74 3.90 10.37 17.73
C ASN A 74 3.45 10.22 19.18
N ALA A 75 2.65 9.20 19.48
CA ALA A 75 2.19 8.94 20.85
C ALA A 75 3.36 8.66 21.81
N LEU A 76 4.38 7.93 21.35
CA LEU A 76 5.58 7.64 22.14
C LEU A 76 6.39 8.92 22.45
N VAL A 77 6.66 9.75 21.43
CA VAL A 77 7.38 11.02 21.58
C VAL A 77 6.61 11.98 22.51
N HIS A 78 5.29 12.08 22.34
CA HIS A 78 4.45 12.86 23.23
C HIS A 78 4.49 12.37 24.68
N ARG A 79 4.43 11.06 24.89
CA ARG A 79 4.48 10.46 26.22
C ARG A 79 5.81 10.74 26.93
N TRP A 80 6.92 10.71 26.20
CA TRP A 80 8.27 10.89 26.70
C TRP A 80 8.88 12.25 26.31
N LYS A 81 8.03 13.28 26.20
CA LYS A 81 8.38 14.60 25.69
C LYS A 81 9.62 15.22 26.33
N SER A 82 9.78 15.11 27.67
CA SER A 82 10.94 15.64 28.35
C SER A 82 12.23 14.94 27.92
N LEU A 83 12.22 13.61 27.83
CA LEU A 83 13.36 12.84 27.35
C LEU A 83 13.59 13.07 25.84
N ALA A 84 12.54 13.18 25.04
CA ALA A 84 12.65 13.49 23.62
C ALA A 84 13.33 14.84 23.37
N ARG A 85 13.09 15.84 24.21
CA ARG A 85 13.76 17.14 24.12
C ARG A 85 15.25 17.09 24.46
N THR A 86 15.72 16.12 25.23
CA THR A 86 17.16 15.93 25.43
C THR A 86 17.84 15.34 24.20
N ILE A 87 17.08 14.68 23.33
CA ILE A 87 17.57 14.14 22.05
C ILE A 87 17.57 15.26 20.99
N ARG A 88 16.47 16.00 20.89
CA ARG A 88 16.31 17.09 19.93
C ARG A 88 15.37 18.17 20.44
N ASP A 89 15.85 19.42 20.50
CA ASP A 89 15.07 20.61 20.88
C ASP A 89 15.31 21.74 19.85
N PRO A 90 14.28 22.28 19.17
CA PRO A 90 12.86 21.91 19.30
C PRO A 90 12.56 20.54 18.71
N LEU A 91 11.52 19.90 19.24
CA LEU A 91 10.99 18.67 18.66
C LEU A 91 10.48 18.91 17.24
N PRO A 92 10.56 17.93 16.34
CA PRO A 92 9.96 18.00 15.03
C PRO A 92 8.46 18.26 15.13
N ILE A 93 7.95 18.96 14.15
CA ILE A 93 6.50 19.14 14.02
C ILE A 93 5.85 17.79 13.71
N GLU A 94 4.55 17.64 14.06
CA GLU A 94 3.79 16.40 13.91
C GLU A 94 3.77 15.84 12.47
N THR A 95 4.13 16.64 11.48
CA THR A 95 4.21 16.28 10.05
C THR A 95 5.56 15.76 9.60
N ASP A 96 6.62 16.04 10.35
CA ASP A 96 7.93 15.46 10.11
C ASP A 96 7.97 14.02 10.62
N PHE A 97 7.27 13.14 9.90
CA PHE A 97 7.18 11.71 10.27
C PHE A 97 8.55 11.04 10.37
N ALA A 98 9.50 11.45 9.54
CA ALA A 98 10.85 10.90 9.56
C ALA A 98 11.61 11.35 10.82
N GLY A 99 11.55 12.63 11.16
CA GLY A 99 12.16 13.19 12.37
C GLY A 99 11.52 12.62 13.64
N ILE A 100 10.19 12.44 13.66
CA ILE A 100 9.51 11.82 14.80
C ILE A 100 9.88 10.34 14.95
N ALA A 101 9.95 9.60 13.85
CA ALA A 101 10.37 8.20 13.88
C ALA A 101 11.82 8.06 14.35
N ASP A 102 12.69 9.01 13.98
CA ASP A 102 14.09 9.03 14.44
C ASP A 102 14.18 9.22 15.95
N ILE A 103 13.49 10.22 16.50
CA ILE A 103 13.43 10.43 17.95
C ILE A 103 12.80 9.21 18.66
N ALA A 104 11.74 8.64 18.11
CA ALA A 104 11.10 7.45 18.69
C ALA A 104 12.06 6.26 18.71
N ALA A 105 12.86 6.04 17.66
CA ALA A 105 13.88 5.00 17.61
C ALA A 105 14.95 5.23 18.68
N GLN A 106 15.42 6.48 18.87
CA GLN A 106 16.38 6.84 19.90
C GLN A 106 15.79 6.68 21.32
N LEU A 107 14.53 7.10 21.55
CA LEU A 107 13.82 6.84 22.80
C LEU A 107 13.76 5.36 23.16
N LEU A 108 13.55 4.48 22.17
CA LEU A 108 13.54 3.03 22.34
C LEU A 108 14.95 2.42 22.56
N GLY A 109 16.01 3.21 22.47
CA GLY A 109 17.32 2.89 23.00
C GLY A 109 17.39 2.92 24.53
N HIS A 110 16.47 3.62 25.20
CA HIS A 110 16.39 3.67 26.66
C HIS A 110 15.58 2.49 27.21
N ARG A 111 16.20 1.71 28.09
CA ARG A 111 15.58 0.52 28.69
C ARG A 111 14.25 0.82 29.41
N SER A 112 14.14 1.98 30.07
CA SER A 112 12.92 2.43 30.73
C SER A 112 11.74 2.60 29.75
N VAL A 113 11.99 3.15 28.56
CA VAL A 113 10.99 3.33 27.52
C VAL A 113 10.54 1.98 26.97
N VAL A 114 11.49 1.11 26.63
CA VAL A 114 11.19 -0.24 26.12
C VAL A 114 10.40 -1.04 27.16
N ASN A 115 10.82 -1.03 28.43
CA ASN A 115 10.12 -1.74 29.50
C ASN A 115 8.68 -1.20 29.71
N TRP A 116 8.49 0.12 29.59
CA TRP A 116 7.16 0.72 29.68
C TRP A 116 6.25 0.25 28.55
N VAL A 117 6.74 0.16 27.30
CA VAL A 117 5.96 -0.38 26.18
C VAL A 117 5.70 -1.87 26.37
N ALA A 118 6.73 -2.65 26.76
CA ALA A 118 6.66 -4.10 26.97
C ALA A 118 5.68 -4.50 28.08
N ALA A 119 5.57 -3.71 29.14
CA ALA A 119 4.62 -3.96 30.22
C ALA A 119 3.17 -3.96 29.73
N ARG A 120 2.85 -3.14 28.72
CA ARG A 120 1.53 -3.03 28.11
C ARG A 120 1.38 -3.92 26.86
N HIS A 121 2.45 -4.08 26.11
CA HIS A 121 2.47 -4.76 24.81
C HIS A 121 3.58 -5.82 24.76
N PRO A 122 3.35 -7.03 25.30
CA PRO A 122 4.37 -8.08 25.32
C PRO A 122 4.61 -8.72 23.95
N LEU A 123 3.70 -8.49 22.98
CA LEU A 123 3.74 -9.03 21.64
C LEU A 123 3.53 -7.91 20.61
N LEU A 124 4.46 -7.81 19.65
CA LEU A 124 4.39 -6.93 18.48
C LEU A 124 4.13 -7.76 17.22
N VAL A 125 3.18 -7.30 16.40
CA VAL A 125 2.86 -7.88 15.09
C VAL A 125 3.11 -6.84 14.01
N VAL A 126 3.91 -7.20 13.00
CA VAL A 126 4.23 -6.34 11.85
C VAL A 126 3.97 -7.09 10.55
N ASP A 127 3.01 -6.64 9.76
CA ASP A 127 2.80 -7.16 8.39
C ASP A 127 3.47 -6.21 7.39
N GLU A 128 3.95 -6.75 6.26
CA GLU A 128 4.68 -6.01 5.22
C GLU A 128 5.95 -5.31 5.75
N LEU A 129 6.76 -6.05 6.50
CA LEU A 129 7.98 -5.52 7.11
C LEU A 129 8.94 -4.87 6.11
N GLN A 130 8.99 -5.37 4.84
CA GLN A 130 9.84 -4.83 3.78
C GLN A 130 9.54 -3.35 3.43
N ASP A 131 8.40 -2.83 3.86
CA ASP A 131 8.04 -1.43 3.62
C ASP A 131 8.68 -0.46 4.63
N LEU A 132 9.28 -0.97 5.72
CA LEU A 132 9.89 -0.16 6.78
C LEU A 132 11.38 0.05 6.52
N ARG A 133 11.85 1.30 6.62
CA ARG A 133 13.23 1.69 6.34
C ARG A 133 13.76 2.71 7.35
N GLY A 134 15.08 2.81 7.45
CA GLY A 134 15.75 3.83 8.27
C GLY A 134 15.18 3.90 9.69
N SER A 135 14.73 5.08 10.10
CA SER A 135 14.19 5.33 11.43
C SER A 135 12.92 4.52 11.73
N GLU A 136 12.05 4.26 10.72
CA GLU A 136 10.88 3.40 10.88
C GLU A 136 11.29 1.98 11.29
N LEU A 137 12.30 1.43 10.64
CA LEU A 137 12.89 0.13 11.02
C LEU A 137 13.59 0.22 12.37
N GLY A 138 14.25 1.35 12.68
CA GLY A 138 14.86 1.64 13.98
C GLY A 138 13.87 1.48 15.14
N VAL A 139 12.62 1.91 14.95
CA VAL A 139 11.55 1.72 15.94
C VAL A 139 11.28 0.23 16.20
N ILE A 140 11.19 -0.59 15.16
CA ILE A 140 10.96 -2.03 15.30
C ILE A 140 12.16 -2.70 15.96
N LYS A 141 13.39 -2.34 15.57
CA LYS A 141 14.63 -2.80 16.19
C LYS A 141 14.66 -2.48 17.69
N GLY A 142 14.31 -1.23 18.05
CA GLY A 142 14.24 -0.79 19.44
C GLY A 142 13.21 -1.58 20.26
N LEU A 143 12.01 -1.78 19.73
CA LEU A 143 10.95 -2.57 20.37
C LEU A 143 11.37 -4.03 20.55
N SER A 144 12.09 -4.63 19.60
CA SER A 144 12.52 -6.03 19.68
C SER A 144 13.46 -6.33 20.85
N ASN A 145 14.07 -5.30 21.45
CA ASN A 145 14.90 -5.45 22.66
C ASN A 145 14.08 -5.77 23.92
N GLY A 146 12.76 -5.56 23.90
CA GLY A 146 11.91 -5.78 25.06
C GLY A 146 10.61 -6.55 24.78
N ILE A 147 10.27 -6.77 23.52
CA ILE A 147 8.99 -7.33 23.09
C ILE A 147 9.25 -8.51 22.15
N HIS A 148 8.41 -9.53 22.21
CA HIS A 148 8.42 -10.59 21.20
C HIS A 148 7.84 -10.06 19.88
N VAL A 149 8.54 -10.29 18.75
CA VAL A 149 8.15 -9.73 17.43
C VAL A 149 7.76 -10.86 16.49
N LEU A 150 6.54 -10.80 15.97
CA LEU A 150 6.08 -11.62 14.87
C LEU A 150 5.94 -10.74 13.63
N CYS A 151 6.60 -11.07 12.54
CA CYS A 151 6.53 -10.27 11.33
C CYS A 151 6.38 -11.12 10.06
N ALA A 152 5.80 -10.50 9.03
CA ALA A 152 5.70 -11.07 7.69
C ALA A 152 6.39 -10.16 6.68
N ALA A 153 7.09 -10.74 5.71
CA ALA A 153 7.84 -10.02 4.71
C ALA A 153 7.84 -10.70 3.33
N ASP A 154 7.84 -9.89 2.29
CA ASP A 154 8.17 -10.30 0.92
C ASP A 154 9.08 -9.25 0.30
N GLU A 155 10.37 -9.52 0.30
CA GLU A 155 11.38 -8.61 -0.24
C GLU A 155 11.06 -8.16 -1.67
N TYR A 156 10.45 -9.05 -2.48
CA TYR A 156 10.12 -8.74 -3.87
C TYR A 156 8.90 -7.81 -4.02
N GLN A 157 8.11 -7.62 -2.96
CA GLN A 157 7.04 -6.62 -2.91
C GLN A 157 7.52 -5.21 -2.52
N ASP A 158 8.79 -5.02 -2.23
CA ASP A 158 9.40 -3.71 -2.13
C ASP A 158 9.46 -3.05 -3.51
N LEU A 159 8.73 -1.96 -3.70
CA LEU A 159 8.60 -1.26 -4.98
C LEU A 159 9.65 -0.17 -5.20
N ASP A 160 10.35 0.23 -4.15
CA ASP A 160 11.38 1.27 -4.18
C ASP A 160 12.72 0.76 -3.61
N PRO A 161 13.30 -0.30 -4.19
CA PRO A 161 14.54 -0.86 -3.68
C PRO A 161 15.69 0.13 -3.86
N VAL A 162 16.37 0.43 -2.78
CA VAL A 162 17.67 1.10 -2.77
C VAL A 162 18.66 0.12 -2.17
N GLY A 163 19.14 -0.83 -3.00
CA GLY A 163 19.96 -1.94 -2.53
C GLY A 163 19.15 -3.08 -1.89
N PRO A 164 19.81 -3.93 -1.09
CA PRO A 164 19.16 -4.99 -0.32
C PRO A 164 18.09 -4.45 0.63
N CYS A 165 17.05 -5.24 0.89
CA CYS A 165 15.98 -4.82 1.77
C CYS A 165 16.43 -4.90 3.25
N GLU A 166 16.88 -3.77 3.80
CA GLU A 166 17.46 -3.66 5.15
C GLU A 166 16.58 -4.30 6.24
N SER A 167 15.26 -4.12 6.15
CA SER A 167 14.34 -4.67 7.15
C SER A 167 14.25 -6.19 7.10
N VAL A 168 14.31 -6.77 5.91
CA VAL A 168 14.30 -8.23 5.72
C VAL A 168 15.63 -8.83 6.15
N GLU A 169 16.76 -8.19 5.78
CA GLU A 169 18.10 -8.62 6.23
C GLU A 169 18.22 -8.59 7.75
N TRP A 170 17.79 -7.49 8.37
CA TRP A 170 17.76 -7.40 9.82
C TRP A 170 16.92 -8.52 10.45
N ALA A 171 15.73 -8.76 9.92
CA ALA A 171 14.84 -9.77 10.49
C ALA A 171 15.40 -11.18 10.36
N ARG A 172 16.10 -11.48 9.25
CA ARG A 172 16.81 -12.75 9.02
C ARG A 172 17.98 -12.92 10.03
N ALA A 173 18.70 -11.83 10.33
CA ALA A 173 19.81 -11.85 11.27
C ALA A 173 19.35 -11.89 12.74
N ALA A 174 18.25 -11.23 13.08
CA ALA A 174 17.76 -11.07 14.44
C ALA A 174 16.86 -12.22 14.93
N GLY A 175 16.37 -13.08 14.03
CA GLY A 175 15.33 -14.03 14.40
C GLY A 175 15.30 -15.34 13.64
N ASN A 176 14.28 -16.12 13.93
CA ASN A 176 13.98 -17.35 13.22
C ASN A 176 13.14 -17.05 11.97
N VAL A 177 13.51 -17.63 10.84
CA VAL A 177 12.83 -17.44 9.56
C VAL A 177 12.05 -18.69 9.17
N VAL A 178 10.74 -18.54 8.98
CA VAL A 178 9.86 -19.53 8.40
C VAL A 178 9.62 -19.18 6.94
N ARG A 179 10.20 -19.96 6.02
CA ARG A 179 10.02 -19.74 4.58
C ARG A 179 8.78 -20.44 4.07
N LEU A 180 7.87 -19.67 3.49
CA LEU A 180 6.64 -20.13 2.86
C LEU A 180 6.83 -20.13 1.35
N VAL A 181 6.91 -21.31 0.75
CA VAL A 181 7.18 -21.45 -0.69
C VAL A 181 5.91 -21.67 -1.52
N GLN A 182 4.87 -22.26 -0.93
CA GLN A 182 3.63 -22.58 -1.64
C GLN A 182 2.72 -21.35 -1.74
N VAL A 183 2.25 -21.05 -2.96
CA VAL A 183 1.27 -19.99 -3.22
C VAL A 183 -0.14 -20.59 -3.15
N HIS A 184 -1.00 -19.96 -2.36
CA HIS A 184 -2.40 -20.39 -2.13
C HIS A 184 -3.43 -19.45 -2.79
N ARG A 185 -3.00 -18.24 -3.22
CA ARG A 185 -3.90 -17.22 -3.80
C ARG A 185 -4.50 -17.66 -5.13
N THR A 186 -3.72 -18.35 -5.93
CA THR A 186 -4.11 -18.86 -7.25
C THR A 186 -3.46 -20.21 -7.52
N ASN A 187 -4.17 -21.05 -8.26
CA ASN A 187 -3.64 -22.30 -8.84
C ASN A 187 -3.44 -22.17 -10.37
N VAL A 188 -3.56 -20.96 -10.90
CA VAL A 188 -3.44 -20.68 -12.33
C VAL A 188 -1.97 -20.69 -12.74
N ARG A 189 -1.59 -21.71 -13.49
CA ARG A 189 -0.19 -22.03 -13.83
C ARG A 189 0.57 -20.86 -14.46
N GLY A 190 -0.02 -20.17 -15.45
CA GLY A 190 0.66 -19.06 -16.11
C GLY A 190 0.96 -17.88 -15.18
N LEU A 191 0.10 -17.61 -14.19
CA LEU A 191 0.36 -16.57 -13.19
C LEU A 191 1.51 -16.96 -12.25
N LEU A 192 1.55 -18.23 -11.84
CA LEU A 192 2.61 -18.74 -10.97
C LEU A 192 3.97 -18.75 -11.67
N ASP A 193 4.01 -19.22 -12.92
CA ASP A 193 5.23 -19.29 -13.73
C ASP A 193 5.80 -17.88 -14.00
N ALA A 194 4.93 -16.89 -14.33
CA ALA A 194 5.34 -15.51 -14.51
C ALA A 194 5.87 -14.87 -13.21
N ALA A 195 5.19 -15.10 -12.11
CA ALA A 195 5.63 -14.59 -10.81
C ALA A 195 6.99 -15.20 -10.40
N SER A 196 7.18 -16.50 -10.63
CA SER A 196 8.45 -17.19 -10.38
C SER A 196 9.57 -16.65 -11.28
N ALA A 197 9.33 -16.52 -12.59
CA ALA A 197 10.30 -16.01 -13.54
C ALA A 197 10.77 -14.58 -13.19
N LEU A 198 9.84 -13.72 -12.80
CA LEU A 198 10.16 -12.36 -12.36
C LEU A 198 11.06 -12.36 -11.12
N ARG A 199 10.80 -13.22 -10.14
CA ARG A 199 11.60 -13.33 -8.90
C ARG A 199 13.00 -13.90 -9.15
N THR A 200 13.11 -14.90 -10.02
CA THR A 200 14.39 -15.56 -10.32
C THR A 200 15.21 -14.82 -11.38
N GLY A 201 14.66 -13.77 -11.98
CA GLY A 201 15.34 -13.00 -13.00
C GLY A 201 15.41 -13.72 -14.36
N THR A 202 14.59 -14.75 -14.57
CA THR A 202 14.49 -15.48 -15.84
C THR A 202 13.47 -14.86 -16.78
N ALA A 203 13.45 -15.31 -18.04
CA ALA A 203 12.50 -14.84 -19.04
C ALA A 203 11.05 -15.17 -18.62
N VAL A 204 10.18 -14.17 -18.71
CA VAL A 204 8.76 -14.30 -18.35
C VAL A 204 8.00 -14.97 -19.50
N PRO A 205 7.20 -16.02 -19.26
CA PRO A 205 6.35 -16.58 -20.30
C PRO A 205 5.34 -15.53 -20.79
N LEU A 206 5.32 -15.30 -22.11
CA LEU A 206 4.43 -14.28 -22.70
C LEU A 206 2.97 -14.76 -22.79
N ALA A 207 2.72 -16.06 -22.72
CA ALA A 207 1.39 -16.64 -22.72
C ALA A 207 1.36 -17.91 -21.87
N GLY A 208 0.23 -18.17 -21.24
CA GLY A 208 -0.03 -19.33 -20.42
C GLY A 208 -1.48 -19.37 -19.95
N ARG A 209 -1.89 -20.42 -19.25
CA ARG A 209 -3.23 -20.47 -18.67
C ARG A 209 -3.41 -19.27 -17.71
N GLY A 210 -4.39 -18.40 -17.99
CA GLY A 210 -4.69 -17.21 -17.21
C GLY A 210 -3.67 -16.07 -17.34
N LEU A 211 -2.70 -16.16 -18.28
CA LEU A 211 -1.73 -15.11 -18.54
C LEU A 211 -1.62 -14.82 -20.02
N SER A 212 -1.62 -13.54 -20.39
CA SER A 212 -1.30 -13.09 -21.74
C SER A 212 -0.51 -11.77 -21.67
N ILE A 213 0.67 -11.73 -22.24
CA ILE A 213 1.52 -10.53 -22.36
C ILE A 213 1.64 -10.18 -23.84
N VAL A 214 1.13 -9.02 -24.23
CA VAL A 214 0.96 -8.67 -25.66
C VAL A 214 1.47 -7.26 -25.90
N GLY A 215 2.32 -7.10 -26.92
CA GLY A 215 2.69 -5.78 -27.45
C GLY A 215 1.50 -5.14 -28.18
N VAL A 216 1.24 -3.87 -27.88
CA VAL A 216 0.19 -3.08 -28.51
C VAL A 216 0.77 -1.77 -29.05
N PRO A 217 0.72 -1.51 -30.38
CA PRO A 217 1.32 -0.33 -30.96
C PRO A 217 0.56 0.96 -30.64
N THR A 218 -0.74 0.86 -30.36
CA THR A 218 -1.60 2.04 -30.17
C THR A 218 -2.51 1.93 -28.95
N ALA A 219 -2.90 3.06 -28.38
CA ALA A 219 -3.90 3.14 -27.32
C ALA A 219 -5.28 2.61 -27.78
N ALA A 220 -5.60 2.68 -29.07
CA ALA A 220 -6.85 2.13 -29.61
C ALA A 220 -6.91 0.60 -29.50
N LEU A 221 -5.82 -0.10 -29.84
CA LEU A 221 -5.75 -1.55 -29.70
C LEU A 221 -5.72 -1.96 -28.21
N ALA A 222 -5.01 -1.18 -27.37
CA ALA A 222 -5.03 -1.39 -25.93
C ALA A 222 -6.44 -1.23 -25.35
N ALA A 223 -7.19 -0.21 -25.79
CA ALA A 223 -8.56 0.03 -25.36
C ALA A 223 -9.51 -1.10 -25.79
N TRP A 224 -9.39 -1.56 -27.04
CA TRP A 224 -10.17 -2.71 -27.52
C TRP A 224 -9.90 -3.98 -26.64
N LYS A 225 -8.64 -4.31 -26.41
CA LYS A 225 -8.27 -5.47 -25.58
C LYS A 225 -8.72 -5.32 -24.11
N THR A 226 -8.59 -4.11 -23.55
CA THR A 226 -9.06 -3.79 -22.19
C THR A 226 -10.58 -3.93 -22.12
N GLY A 227 -11.31 -3.35 -23.07
CA GLY A 227 -12.77 -3.46 -23.16
C GLY A 227 -13.23 -4.90 -23.31
N ALA A 228 -12.56 -5.70 -24.17
CA ALA A 228 -12.86 -7.10 -24.35
C ALA A 228 -12.61 -7.92 -23.06
N ALA A 229 -11.56 -7.61 -22.31
CA ALA A 229 -11.31 -8.22 -21.01
C ALA A 229 -12.42 -7.87 -20.00
N ILE A 230 -12.83 -6.59 -19.96
CA ILE A 230 -13.92 -6.12 -19.09
C ILE A 230 -15.23 -6.81 -19.45
N ALA A 231 -15.56 -6.95 -20.74
CA ALA A 231 -16.79 -7.57 -21.20
C ALA A 231 -16.90 -9.06 -20.84
N LYS A 232 -15.75 -9.76 -20.79
CA LYS A 232 -15.68 -11.19 -20.47
C LYS A 232 -15.54 -11.47 -18.97
N ALA A 233 -15.13 -10.47 -18.19
CA ALA A 233 -14.84 -10.66 -16.78
C ALA A 233 -16.08 -11.01 -15.97
N THR A 234 -15.98 -12.09 -15.20
CA THR A 234 -16.95 -12.51 -14.18
C THR A 234 -16.35 -12.25 -12.81
N GLY A 235 -16.84 -11.23 -12.10
CA GLY A 235 -16.29 -10.85 -10.78
C GLY A 235 -15.57 -9.51 -10.79
N SER A 236 -14.56 -9.39 -9.94
CA SER A 236 -13.77 -8.16 -9.76
C SER A 236 -12.69 -8.01 -10.83
N LEU A 237 -12.56 -6.82 -11.40
CA LEU A 237 -11.54 -6.50 -12.40
C LEU A 237 -10.80 -5.22 -12.02
N ALA A 238 -9.47 -5.26 -12.07
CA ALA A 238 -8.65 -4.07 -11.97
C ALA A 238 -7.88 -3.77 -13.26
N VAL A 239 -7.82 -2.50 -13.62
CA VAL A 239 -6.87 -1.97 -14.61
C VAL A 239 -5.70 -1.36 -13.82
N ILE A 240 -4.52 -1.93 -13.95
CA ILE A 240 -3.33 -1.53 -13.18
C ILE A 240 -2.28 -0.94 -14.13
N SER A 241 -1.65 0.15 -13.73
CA SER A 241 -0.49 0.70 -14.45
C SER A 241 0.61 1.18 -13.48
N THR A 242 1.80 1.40 -13.98
CA THR A 242 2.93 1.93 -13.20
C THR A 242 2.71 3.37 -12.75
N SER A 243 1.91 4.12 -13.50
CA SER A 243 1.54 5.51 -13.21
C SER A 243 0.07 5.76 -13.59
N GLY A 244 -0.55 6.78 -12.98
CA GLY A 244 -1.94 7.15 -13.26
C GLY A 244 -2.13 7.77 -14.66
N PRO A 245 -3.38 7.92 -15.12
CA PRO A 245 -3.71 8.50 -16.43
C PRO A 245 -3.15 9.92 -16.62
N GLN A 246 -2.99 10.69 -15.57
CA GLN A 246 -2.44 12.05 -15.62
C GLN A 246 -0.96 12.06 -16.01
N ALA A 247 -0.19 11.10 -15.50
CA ALA A 247 1.26 11.01 -15.71
C ALA A 247 1.64 10.15 -16.94
N ALA A 248 0.72 9.34 -17.49
CA ALA A 248 1.00 8.45 -18.61
C ALA A 248 -0.01 8.66 -19.76
N PRO A 249 0.39 9.34 -20.85
CA PRO A 249 -0.49 9.58 -22.00
C PRO A 249 -1.14 8.31 -22.57
N PHE A 250 -0.37 7.22 -22.69
CA PHE A 250 -0.87 5.93 -23.15
C PHE A 250 -2.03 5.41 -22.28
N VAL A 251 -1.92 5.51 -20.96
CA VAL A 251 -2.97 5.09 -20.03
C VAL A 251 -4.19 5.99 -20.17
N ARG A 252 -3.99 7.31 -20.21
CA ARG A 252 -5.07 8.30 -20.38
C ARG A 252 -5.86 8.07 -21.66
N GLU A 253 -5.19 7.94 -22.79
CA GLU A 253 -5.83 7.72 -24.08
C GLU A 253 -6.54 6.38 -24.16
N THR A 254 -5.91 5.32 -23.61
CA THR A 254 -6.54 4.00 -23.52
C THR A 254 -7.83 4.06 -22.72
N MET A 255 -7.79 4.67 -21.53
CA MET A 255 -8.97 4.76 -20.67
C MET A 255 -10.07 5.66 -21.23
N ALA A 256 -9.70 6.78 -21.87
CA ALA A 256 -10.66 7.64 -22.59
C ALA A 256 -11.40 6.87 -23.69
N LYS A 257 -10.68 6.06 -24.48
CA LYS A 257 -11.28 5.22 -25.52
C LYS A 257 -12.15 4.11 -24.94
N VAL A 258 -11.76 3.48 -23.83
CA VAL A 258 -12.60 2.48 -23.12
C VAL A 258 -13.92 3.10 -22.67
N ALA A 259 -13.88 4.35 -22.20
CA ALA A 259 -15.07 5.08 -21.76
C ALA A 259 -15.95 5.60 -22.90
N SER A 260 -15.38 5.83 -24.09
CA SER A 260 -16.09 6.37 -25.24
C SER A 260 -16.66 5.31 -26.20
N GLY A 261 -16.25 4.02 -26.07
CA GLY A 261 -16.73 2.92 -26.95
C GLY A 261 -18.09 3.14 -27.55
N PRO A 262 -18.73 2.23 -28.26
CA PRO A 262 -18.54 0.77 -28.28
C PRO A 262 -17.42 0.27 -29.20
N PHE A 263 -17.03 -0.98 -28.96
CA PHE A 263 -16.05 -1.68 -29.78
C PHE A 263 -16.67 -2.90 -30.47
N PRO A 264 -16.37 -3.17 -31.75
CA PRO A 264 -16.84 -4.37 -32.42
C PRO A 264 -16.06 -5.61 -31.91
N TRP A 265 -16.76 -6.73 -31.69
CA TRP A 265 -16.10 -8.01 -31.38
C TRP A 265 -15.23 -8.51 -32.52
N ARG A 266 -15.65 -8.30 -33.76
CA ARG A 266 -14.92 -8.63 -34.97
C ARG A 266 -14.91 -7.44 -35.91
N LYS A 267 -13.85 -7.25 -36.67
CA LYS A 267 -13.75 -6.20 -37.67
C LYS A 267 -14.91 -6.36 -38.70
N GLY A 268 -15.75 -5.34 -38.83
CA GLY A 268 -16.92 -5.36 -39.69
C GLY A 268 -18.15 -6.11 -39.15
N GLY A 269 -18.08 -6.64 -37.91
CA GLY A 269 -19.23 -7.28 -37.25
C GLY A 269 -20.19 -6.28 -36.61
N SER A 270 -21.48 -6.67 -36.50
CA SER A 270 -22.53 -5.86 -35.86
C SER A 270 -22.54 -5.95 -34.32
N GLU A 271 -21.98 -7.02 -33.76
CA GLU A 271 -21.92 -7.19 -32.31
C GLU A 271 -20.83 -6.32 -31.70
N THR A 272 -21.21 -5.55 -30.68
CA THR A 272 -20.31 -4.62 -29.98
C THR A 272 -20.31 -4.84 -28.48
N PHE A 273 -19.28 -4.32 -27.81
CA PHE A 273 -19.17 -4.26 -26.34
C PHE A 273 -18.74 -2.87 -25.88
N GLY A 274 -19.04 -2.54 -24.63
CA GLY A 274 -18.79 -1.20 -24.08
C GLY A 274 -19.88 -0.20 -24.44
N PRO A 275 -19.71 1.09 -24.14
CA PRO A 275 -18.59 1.67 -23.37
C PRO A 275 -18.50 1.17 -21.92
N PHE A 276 -17.32 1.32 -21.30
CA PHE A 276 -17.14 0.92 -19.91
C PHE A 276 -16.54 2.05 -19.06
N GLN A 277 -17.21 2.37 -17.96
CA GLN A 277 -16.65 3.25 -16.96
C GLN A 277 -15.75 2.45 -16.02
N VAL A 278 -14.50 2.90 -15.88
CA VAL A 278 -13.53 2.39 -14.92
C VAL A 278 -13.16 3.53 -14.00
N ALA A 279 -13.55 3.42 -12.74
CA ALA A 279 -13.19 4.43 -11.74
C ALA A 279 -11.69 4.30 -11.44
N TRP A 280 -10.90 5.28 -11.91
CA TRP A 280 -9.50 5.35 -11.59
C TRP A 280 -9.35 5.94 -10.19
N GLU A 281 -8.76 5.18 -9.28
CA GLU A 281 -8.40 5.73 -7.97
C GLU A 281 -7.25 6.72 -8.18
N ALA A 282 -7.52 7.99 -7.88
CA ALA A 282 -6.52 9.04 -7.99
C ALA A 282 -5.31 8.69 -7.11
N ASP A 283 -4.13 9.01 -7.61
CA ASP A 283 -2.93 8.90 -6.78
C ASP A 283 -3.09 9.84 -5.59
N HIS A 284 -2.79 9.32 -4.40
CA HIS A 284 -2.87 10.08 -3.15
C HIS A 284 -2.17 11.45 -3.24
N ARG A 285 -1.03 11.49 -3.88
CA ARG A 285 -0.29 12.73 -4.10
C ARG A 285 -1.07 13.74 -4.94
N SER A 286 -1.80 13.28 -5.93
CA SER A 286 -2.62 14.15 -6.78
C SER A 286 -3.85 14.67 -6.05
N GLU A 287 -4.55 13.85 -5.26
CA GLU A 287 -5.71 14.29 -4.46
C GLU A 287 -5.29 15.29 -3.37
N VAL A 288 -4.19 15.00 -2.67
CA VAL A 288 -3.60 15.92 -1.69
C VAL A 288 -3.16 17.21 -2.37
N ALA A 289 -2.47 17.15 -3.52
CA ALA A 289 -2.02 18.32 -4.25
C ALA A 289 -3.17 19.25 -4.66
N VAL A 290 -4.29 18.70 -5.14
CA VAL A 290 -5.49 19.48 -5.47
C VAL A 290 -6.04 20.21 -4.23
N SER A 291 -6.13 19.52 -3.08
CA SER A 291 -6.61 20.17 -1.83
C SER A 291 -5.61 21.20 -1.29
N VAL A 292 -4.32 20.95 -1.46
CA VAL A 292 -3.23 21.88 -1.07
C VAL A 292 -3.28 23.16 -1.93
N GLU A 293 -3.44 23.03 -3.24
CA GLU A 293 -3.58 24.14 -4.18
C GLU A 293 -4.85 24.92 -3.92
N LEU A 294 -6.00 24.24 -3.76
CA LEU A 294 -7.30 24.87 -3.49
C LEU A 294 -7.28 25.75 -2.24
N LEU A 295 -6.63 25.28 -1.16
CA LEU A 295 -6.55 26.01 0.10
C LEU A 295 -5.28 26.89 0.21
N GLY A 296 -4.45 26.97 -0.83
CA GLY A 296 -3.24 27.77 -0.88
C GLY A 296 -2.18 27.41 0.17
N LEU A 297 -2.10 26.09 0.53
CA LEU A 297 -1.27 25.62 1.63
C LEU A 297 0.25 25.62 1.31
N ASP A 298 0.65 25.91 0.07
CA ASP A 298 2.06 26.04 -0.32
C ASP A 298 2.64 27.43 0.00
N GLN A 299 1.81 28.39 0.36
CA GLN A 299 2.27 29.74 0.68
C GLN A 299 2.93 29.77 2.06
N PRO A 300 4.14 30.36 2.18
CA PRO A 300 4.83 30.46 3.46
C PRO A 300 3.99 31.29 4.47
N ASN A 301 3.93 30.83 5.71
CA ASN A 301 3.20 31.47 6.82
C ASN A 301 1.68 31.66 6.60
N ARG A 302 1.08 30.94 5.66
CA ARG A 302 -0.36 30.97 5.41
C ARG A 302 -1.12 30.49 6.64
N VAL A 303 -2.14 31.25 7.01
CA VAL A 303 -3.14 30.87 8.01
C VAL A 303 -4.47 30.67 7.28
N VAL A 304 -5.11 29.54 7.50
CA VAL A 304 -6.40 29.18 6.88
C VAL A 304 -7.48 29.24 7.94
N SER A 305 -8.60 29.91 7.64
CA SER A 305 -9.72 30.00 8.59
C SER A 305 -10.61 28.75 8.51
N ALA A 306 -11.29 28.45 9.62
CA ALA A 306 -12.30 27.40 9.67
C ALA A 306 -13.39 27.62 8.62
N ASP A 307 -13.83 28.86 8.44
CA ASP A 307 -14.90 29.22 7.50
C ASP A 307 -14.45 29.01 6.04
N GLU A 308 -13.18 29.27 5.72
CA GLU A 308 -12.61 29.01 4.39
C GLU A 308 -12.63 27.51 4.05
N ILE A 309 -12.26 26.63 4.98
CA ILE A 309 -12.30 25.18 4.78
C ILE A 309 -13.74 24.68 4.65
N ILE A 310 -14.65 25.20 5.49
CA ILE A 310 -16.07 24.84 5.45
C ILE A 310 -16.75 25.33 4.15
N ALA A 311 -16.38 26.51 3.66
CA ALA A 311 -16.87 27.04 2.38
C ALA A 311 -16.51 26.14 1.19
N ASN A 312 -15.31 25.52 1.24
CA ASN A 312 -14.82 24.60 0.22
C ASN A 312 -15.21 23.13 0.48
N ARG A 313 -16.19 22.86 1.35
CA ARG A 313 -16.58 21.49 1.76
C ARG A 313 -16.97 20.55 0.63
N ALA A 314 -17.34 21.04 -0.53
CA ALA A 314 -17.66 20.23 -1.72
C ALA A 314 -16.40 19.65 -2.36
N ASP A 315 -15.28 20.37 -2.27
CA ASP A 315 -14.03 20.09 -2.99
C ASP A 315 -12.92 19.55 -2.10
N VAL A 316 -13.09 19.61 -0.77
CA VAL A 316 -12.16 19.03 0.21
C VAL A 316 -12.72 17.76 0.86
N PRO A 317 -11.87 16.90 1.47
CA PRO A 317 -12.36 15.73 2.21
C PRO A 317 -13.31 16.09 3.34
N GLY A 318 -14.45 15.39 3.45
CA GLY A 318 -15.41 15.58 4.55
C GLY A 318 -14.82 15.36 5.95
N GLU A 319 -13.81 14.50 6.05
CA GLU A 319 -13.05 14.24 7.27
C GLU A 319 -12.25 15.47 7.72
N LEU A 320 -11.74 16.28 6.78
CA LEU A 320 -11.10 17.57 7.08
C LEU A 320 -12.12 18.56 7.63
N VAL A 321 -13.29 18.65 7.01
CA VAL A 321 -14.39 19.51 7.47
C VAL A 321 -14.82 19.11 8.88
N ALA A 322 -15.03 17.82 9.12
CA ALA A 322 -15.41 17.31 10.43
C ALA A 322 -14.36 17.60 11.50
N TRP A 323 -13.06 17.50 11.16
CA TRP A 323 -11.97 17.86 12.06
C TRP A 323 -12.00 19.36 12.42
N VAL A 324 -12.18 20.23 11.42
CA VAL A 324 -12.29 21.70 11.64
C VAL A 324 -13.48 22.05 12.53
N GLU A 325 -14.67 21.49 12.23
CA GLU A 325 -15.87 21.70 13.02
C GLU A 325 -15.72 21.21 14.46
N HIS A 326 -15.06 20.09 14.67
CA HIS A 326 -14.75 19.56 16.00
C HIS A 326 -13.83 20.49 16.77
N ARG A 327 -12.74 20.98 16.14
CA ARG A 327 -11.80 21.94 16.76
C ARG A 327 -12.47 23.27 17.12
N ARG A 328 -13.27 23.80 16.20
CA ARG A 328 -14.06 25.02 16.45
C ARG A 328 -14.99 24.85 17.63
N ARG A 329 -15.71 23.73 17.71
CA ARG A 329 -16.73 23.49 18.75
C ARG A 329 -16.12 23.23 20.12
N LEU A 330 -15.05 22.46 20.22
CA LEU A 330 -14.49 22.04 21.51
C LEU A 330 -13.37 22.94 22.02
N MET A 331 -12.60 23.53 21.12
CA MET A 331 -11.39 24.28 21.46
C MET A 331 -11.49 25.76 21.13
N GLY A 332 -12.57 26.21 20.45
CA GLY A 332 -12.69 27.58 19.97
C GLY A 332 -11.67 27.97 18.89
N GLU A 333 -10.98 26.98 18.27
CA GLU A 333 -9.98 27.22 17.22
C GLU A 333 -10.68 27.60 15.91
N CYS A 334 -10.53 28.86 15.45
CA CYS A 334 -11.09 29.35 14.19
C CYS A 334 -10.07 29.52 13.09
N THR A 335 -8.77 29.38 13.38
CA THR A 335 -7.67 29.55 12.41
C THR A 335 -6.61 28.47 12.63
N PHE A 336 -5.99 28.02 11.53
CA PHE A 336 -5.01 26.95 11.51
C PHE A 336 -3.83 27.33 10.63
N SER A 337 -2.61 26.95 11.00
CA SER A 337 -1.46 27.10 10.11
C SER A 337 -1.64 26.20 8.86
N ALA A 338 -1.18 26.66 7.70
CA ALA A 338 -1.22 25.89 6.45
C ALA A 338 -0.61 24.48 6.61
N GLU A 339 0.47 24.40 7.35
CA GLU A 339 1.17 23.16 7.66
C GLU A 339 0.28 22.16 8.40
N ARG A 340 -0.43 22.62 9.44
CA ARG A 340 -1.37 21.79 10.19
C ARG A 340 -2.55 21.33 9.34
N VAL A 341 -3.08 22.22 8.48
CA VAL A 341 -4.15 21.86 7.54
C VAL A 341 -3.66 20.85 6.52
N ARG A 342 -2.43 20.98 5.99
CA ARG A 342 -1.83 20.01 5.05
C ARG A 342 -1.79 18.60 5.64
N VAL A 343 -1.40 18.46 6.90
CA VAL A 343 -1.39 17.16 7.60
C VAL A 343 -2.78 16.54 7.65
N GLU A 344 -3.76 17.34 8.04
CA GLU A 344 -5.13 16.85 8.14
C GLU A 344 -5.73 16.57 6.76
N VAL A 345 -5.34 17.28 5.70
CA VAL A 345 -5.66 16.96 4.29
C VAL A 345 -5.11 15.58 3.94
N GLU A 346 -3.84 15.32 4.19
CA GLU A 346 -3.20 14.02 3.93
C GLU A 346 -3.88 12.90 4.71
N ARG A 347 -4.18 13.15 5.99
CA ARG A 347 -4.89 12.23 6.86
C ARG A 347 -6.31 11.95 6.38
N ALA A 348 -7.04 12.99 5.99
CA ALA A 348 -8.42 12.88 5.51
C ALA A 348 -8.51 12.09 4.21
N HIS A 349 -7.62 12.34 3.24
CA HIS A 349 -7.53 11.55 2.01
C HIS A 349 -7.12 10.10 2.29
N ALA A 350 -6.23 9.84 3.25
CA ALA A 350 -5.86 8.50 3.68
C ALA A 350 -7.04 7.75 4.34
N LEU A 351 -7.86 8.45 5.14
CA LEU A 351 -9.08 7.91 5.76
C LEU A 351 -10.16 7.61 4.72
N ARG A 352 -10.43 8.49 3.76
CA ARG A 352 -11.39 8.26 2.66
C ARG A 352 -11.09 6.96 1.92
N ARG A 353 -9.84 6.69 1.59
CA ARG A 353 -9.44 5.42 0.96
C ARG A 353 -9.68 4.22 1.84
N GLY A 354 -9.52 4.38 3.15
CA GLY A 354 -9.88 3.34 4.12
C GLY A 354 -11.40 3.09 4.20
N HIS A 355 -12.26 4.10 3.92
CA HIS A 355 -13.73 3.98 3.97
C HIS A 355 -14.37 3.57 2.63
N GLY A 356 -13.71 3.84 1.50
CA GLY A 356 -14.21 3.52 0.15
C GLY A 356 -14.37 2.03 -0.16
N ASN A 357 -13.89 1.14 0.68
CA ASN A 357 -13.97 -0.32 0.48
C ASN A 357 -15.36 -0.95 0.73
N GLY A 358 -16.39 -0.18 1.03
CA GLY A 358 -17.78 -0.69 1.22
C GLY A 358 -18.57 -0.90 -0.06
N ARG A 359 -18.14 -0.29 -1.19
CA ARG A 359 -18.64 -0.61 -2.53
C ARG A 359 -17.46 -1.16 -3.32
N ALA A 360 -17.34 -2.48 -3.39
CA ALA A 360 -16.49 -3.15 -4.36
C ALA A 360 -16.93 -2.70 -5.76
N TRP A 361 -16.25 -1.68 -6.32
CA TRP A 361 -16.40 -1.37 -7.73
C TRP A 361 -16.01 -2.63 -8.48
N ARG A 362 -16.94 -3.19 -9.25
CA ARG A 362 -16.64 -4.35 -10.08
C ARG A 362 -15.47 -4.08 -11.04
N ARG A 363 -15.15 -2.79 -11.28
CA ARG A 363 -14.10 -2.32 -12.21
C ARG A 363 -13.40 -1.11 -11.63
N THR A 364 -12.10 -1.22 -11.36
CA THR A 364 -11.31 -0.12 -10.77
C THR A 364 -9.98 0.06 -11.50
N GLY A 365 -9.55 1.30 -11.67
CA GLY A 365 -8.21 1.66 -12.17
C GLY A 365 -7.28 2.02 -11.01
N LEU A 366 -6.04 1.51 -11.03
CA LEU A 366 -5.08 1.64 -9.94
C LEU A 366 -3.67 1.82 -10.46
N THR A 367 -2.83 2.49 -9.69
CA THR A 367 -1.39 2.32 -9.85
C THR A 367 -0.93 1.01 -9.20
N VAL A 368 0.25 0.49 -9.57
CA VAL A 368 0.84 -0.70 -8.93
C VAL A 368 0.95 -0.49 -7.41
N HIS A 369 1.32 0.73 -6.97
CA HIS A 369 1.37 1.11 -5.56
C HIS A 369 -0.02 1.08 -4.90
N GLY A 370 -1.03 1.61 -5.58
CA GLY A 370 -2.42 1.59 -5.09
C GLY A 370 -3.04 0.20 -5.05
N ALA A 371 -2.56 -0.72 -5.89
CA ALA A 371 -2.99 -2.11 -5.91
C ALA A 371 -2.34 -2.98 -4.83
N LYS A 372 -1.34 -2.46 -4.09
CA LYS A 372 -0.68 -3.19 -3.00
C LYS A 372 -1.71 -3.69 -1.99
N ASN A 373 -1.55 -4.94 -1.56
CA ASN A 373 -2.45 -5.58 -0.58
C ASN A 373 -3.90 -5.76 -1.05
N ARG A 374 -4.18 -5.65 -2.35
CA ARG A 374 -5.50 -5.91 -2.94
C ARG A 374 -5.42 -7.11 -3.89
N GLU A 375 -6.57 -7.71 -4.15
CA GLU A 375 -6.70 -8.89 -5.01
C GLU A 375 -7.94 -8.77 -5.86
N PHE A 376 -7.84 -9.23 -7.11
CA PHE A 376 -8.92 -9.16 -8.09
C PHE A 376 -9.01 -10.50 -8.84
N ASP A 377 -10.20 -10.83 -9.31
CA ASP A 377 -10.37 -12.03 -10.12
C ASP A 377 -9.64 -11.87 -11.44
N HIS A 378 -9.75 -10.70 -12.07
CA HIS A 378 -9.14 -10.35 -13.34
C HIS A 378 -8.32 -9.07 -13.25
N VAL A 379 -7.17 -9.05 -13.91
CA VAL A 379 -6.29 -7.88 -13.95
C VAL A 379 -5.91 -7.57 -15.40
N VAL A 380 -6.03 -6.30 -15.77
CA VAL A 380 -5.46 -5.76 -17.01
C VAL A 380 -4.33 -4.82 -16.62
N VAL A 381 -3.11 -5.12 -17.05
CA VAL A 381 -1.96 -4.25 -16.81
C VAL A 381 -1.70 -3.40 -18.05
N LEU A 382 -1.77 -2.09 -17.92
CA LEU A 382 -1.34 -1.15 -18.94
C LEU A 382 0.12 -0.77 -18.66
N TRP A 383 1.02 -1.26 -19.51
CA TRP A 383 2.46 -1.04 -19.37
C TRP A 383 2.95 0.02 -20.35
N PRO A 384 3.16 1.29 -19.92
CA PRO A 384 3.59 2.39 -20.80
C PRO A 384 4.97 2.16 -21.40
N PHE A 385 5.28 2.90 -22.47
CA PHE A 385 6.61 2.87 -23.07
C PHE A 385 7.69 3.37 -22.09
N GLN A 386 7.43 4.46 -21.39
CA GLN A 386 8.32 5.02 -20.39
C GLN A 386 7.98 4.43 -19.00
N VAL A 387 8.75 3.47 -18.57
CA VAL A 387 8.82 2.99 -17.19
C VAL A 387 10.23 3.25 -16.71
N THR A 388 10.49 3.29 -15.41
CA THR A 388 11.85 3.48 -14.85
C THR A 388 12.94 2.73 -15.63
N SER A 389 14.14 3.25 -15.70
CA SER A 389 15.29 2.62 -16.36
C SER A 389 15.84 1.42 -15.58
N ASP A 390 15.64 1.36 -14.28
CA ASP A 390 16.10 0.25 -13.43
C ASP A 390 15.33 -1.04 -13.74
N GLN A 391 16.11 -2.06 -14.12
CA GLN A 391 15.57 -3.37 -14.53
C GLN A 391 14.91 -4.12 -13.36
N GLU A 392 15.55 -4.12 -12.20
CA GLU A 392 15.03 -4.80 -11.01
C GLU A 392 13.71 -4.18 -10.54
N ARG A 393 13.64 -2.86 -10.51
CA ARG A 393 12.42 -2.15 -10.18
C ARG A 393 11.29 -2.44 -11.18
N ARG A 394 11.59 -2.55 -12.49
CA ARG A 394 10.60 -2.96 -13.49
C ARG A 394 10.08 -4.38 -13.23
N ARG A 395 10.95 -5.32 -12.88
CA ARG A 395 10.53 -6.69 -12.50
C ARG A 395 9.63 -6.70 -11.29
N ARG A 396 9.98 -5.95 -10.25
CA ARG A 396 9.17 -5.82 -9.02
C ARG A 396 7.81 -5.17 -9.28
N LEU A 397 7.76 -4.13 -10.12
CA LEU A 397 6.50 -3.50 -10.52
C LEU A 397 5.60 -4.49 -11.27
N LEU A 398 6.13 -5.22 -12.24
CA LEU A 398 5.38 -6.21 -13.01
C LEU A 398 4.93 -7.39 -12.13
N TYR A 399 5.80 -7.89 -11.26
CA TYR A 399 5.48 -8.91 -10.27
C TYR A 399 4.29 -8.50 -9.39
N ASN A 400 4.37 -7.29 -8.82
CA ASN A 400 3.30 -6.78 -7.98
C ASN A 400 1.98 -6.63 -8.73
N ALA A 401 2.01 -6.21 -9.99
CA ALA A 401 0.82 -6.09 -10.82
C ALA A 401 0.20 -7.47 -11.14
N ILE A 402 1.00 -8.42 -11.63
CA ILE A 402 0.51 -9.77 -12.03
C ILE A 402 -0.02 -10.53 -10.79
N THR A 403 0.67 -10.45 -9.66
CA THR A 403 0.28 -11.17 -8.44
C THR A 403 -0.99 -10.62 -7.78
N ARG A 404 -1.61 -9.57 -8.32
CA ARG A 404 -2.96 -9.13 -7.90
C ARG A 404 -4.07 -9.98 -8.50
N ALA A 405 -3.81 -10.71 -9.58
CA ALA A 405 -4.78 -11.55 -10.26
C ALA A 405 -4.97 -12.90 -9.55
N LYS A 406 -6.23 -13.36 -9.48
CA LYS A 406 -6.60 -14.70 -9.00
C LYS A 406 -6.83 -15.66 -10.16
N GLN A 407 -7.44 -15.19 -11.25
CA GLN A 407 -7.86 -16.02 -12.38
C GLN A 407 -7.11 -15.67 -13.66
N ASP A 408 -7.16 -14.39 -14.08
CA ASP A 408 -6.58 -13.96 -15.35
C ASP A 408 -5.83 -12.64 -15.22
N CYS A 409 -4.70 -12.55 -15.92
CA CYS A 409 -3.95 -11.31 -16.10
C CYS A 409 -3.59 -11.10 -17.56
N ILE A 410 -3.92 -9.92 -18.09
CA ILE A 410 -3.51 -9.48 -19.42
C ILE A 410 -2.59 -8.29 -19.25
N VAL A 411 -1.36 -8.39 -19.76
CA VAL A 411 -0.39 -7.29 -19.76
C VAL A 411 -0.31 -6.72 -21.18
N LEU A 412 -0.74 -5.47 -21.31
CA LEU A 412 -0.73 -4.72 -22.57
C LEU A 412 0.49 -3.79 -22.58
N VAL A 413 1.54 -4.20 -23.27
CA VAL A 413 2.80 -3.46 -23.36
C VAL A 413 2.75 -2.49 -24.52
N GLN A 414 2.86 -1.19 -24.25
CA GLN A 414 2.98 -0.19 -25.30
C GLN A 414 4.25 -0.46 -26.13
N ASP A 415 4.09 -0.92 -27.35
CA ASP A 415 5.18 -1.33 -28.25
C ASP A 415 4.98 -0.70 -29.63
N PRO A 416 5.39 0.56 -29.82
CA PRO A 416 5.16 1.28 -31.07
C PRO A 416 6.03 0.79 -32.23
N ASN A 417 7.08 0.02 -31.95
CA ASN A 417 7.98 -0.50 -32.97
C ASN A 417 8.06 -2.04 -32.93
N PRO A 418 7.28 -2.74 -33.76
CA PRO A 418 7.28 -4.21 -33.82
C PRO A 418 8.64 -4.84 -34.18
N ARG A 419 9.53 -4.09 -34.86
CA ARG A 419 10.86 -4.59 -35.28
C ARG A 419 11.87 -4.59 -34.13
N ALA A 420 11.66 -3.78 -33.10
CA ALA A 420 12.47 -3.71 -31.89
C ALA A 420 11.56 -3.90 -30.67
N SER A 421 10.89 -5.07 -30.65
CA SER A 421 9.87 -5.33 -29.64
C SER A 421 10.40 -5.23 -28.21
N ARG A 422 9.68 -4.49 -27.40
CA ARG A 422 9.94 -4.36 -25.96
C ARG A 422 9.78 -5.67 -25.18
N LEU A 423 9.05 -6.60 -25.72
CA LEU A 423 8.93 -7.94 -25.15
C LEU A 423 10.26 -8.73 -25.21
N ALA A 424 11.23 -8.25 -26.02
CA ALA A 424 12.58 -8.79 -26.08
C ALA A 424 13.54 -8.19 -25.03
N SER A 425 13.08 -7.28 -24.16
CA SER A 425 13.86 -6.63 -23.12
C SER A 425 13.25 -6.77 -21.73
N ALA A 426 14.00 -6.38 -20.69
CA ALA A 426 13.49 -6.41 -19.33
C ALA A 426 12.23 -5.52 -19.16
N PRO A 427 11.24 -5.95 -18.39
CA PRO A 427 11.25 -7.08 -17.44
C PRO A 427 10.84 -8.43 -18.02
N PHE A 428 10.64 -8.53 -19.37
CA PHE A 428 10.09 -9.73 -20.02
C PHE A 428 11.16 -10.76 -20.40
N ARG A 429 12.41 -10.30 -20.56
CA ARG A 429 13.58 -11.15 -20.77
C ARG A 429 14.68 -10.90 -19.76
#